data_ee68dee8375c618ff3ed6ba7ef18e27b
#
_entry.id   ee68dee8375c618ff3ed6ba7ef18e27b
#
_cell.length_a   1.000
_cell.length_b   1.000
_cell.length_c   1.000
_cell.angle_alpha   90.00
_cell.angle_beta   90.00
_cell.angle_gamma   90.00
#
_symmetry.space_group_name_H-M   'P 1'
#
loop_
_entity.id
_entity.type
_entity.pdbx_description
1 polymer ?
#
loop_
_entity_poly.entity_id
_entity_poly.type
_entity_poly.pdbx_seq_one_letter_code
_entity_poly.pdbx_strand_id
1 'polypeptide(L)'
;GASAGCDVIQIFSKNSNQWKAKPLTSAEMSRFKKAREETTVQPMMVHSAYLINLCSPRSEDWEKSTEALYIEMERAEALEIPYLVLHPGAHLGTGAAAGIAQAAKALNRLHGRTAGFKMKILIELTAGQGTCVGHRFEEVRAILDLIREPERLGVCFDTCHVFAAGYDIRTRDGYNEVMSELDRTIGLRQIRAFHLNDCKKDLGCRVDRHEHIGQGKMGKEPFDCLMNDPRFYGIPMVLETPKGKDLKEDKINLALLRGFRAT
;
A
#
# COMPACT_ATOMS: atom_id res chain seq x y z
N GLY A 1 12.25 -8.33 10.27
CA GLY A 1 12.98 -7.30 9.52
C GLY A 1 14.49 -7.41 9.72
N ALA A 2 14.99 -7.26 10.96
CA ALA A 2 16.44 -7.25 11.24
C ALA A 2 17.16 -8.49 10.72
N SER A 3 16.62 -9.69 10.96
CA SER A 3 17.23 -10.97 10.50
C SER A 3 17.26 -11.13 8.97
N ALA A 4 16.38 -10.42 8.26
CA ALA A 4 16.37 -10.38 6.80
C ALA A 4 17.22 -9.26 6.22
N GLY A 5 17.73 -8.33 7.08
CA GLY A 5 18.50 -7.17 6.65
C GLY A 5 17.65 -6.04 6.06
N CYS A 6 16.41 -5.89 6.51
CA CYS A 6 15.52 -4.80 6.07
C CYS A 6 15.94 -3.48 6.72
N ASP A 7 15.81 -2.39 5.99
CA ASP A 7 15.91 -1.01 6.50
C ASP A 7 14.54 -0.53 6.98
N VAL A 8 13.48 -0.88 6.23
CA VAL A 8 12.09 -0.57 6.54
C VAL A 8 11.22 -1.81 6.47
N ILE A 9 10.10 -1.80 7.19
CA ILE A 9 9.12 -2.90 7.16
C ILE A 9 7.68 -2.37 7.14
N GLN A 10 6.79 -3.19 6.62
CA GLN A 10 5.35 -3.11 6.80
C GLN A 10 4.88 -4.21 7.76
N ILE A 11 3.90 -3.90 8.58
CA ILE A 11 3.29 -4.85 9.51
C ILE A 11 1.77 -4.84 9.40
N PHE A 12 1.12 -5.89 9.90
CA PHE A 12 -0.27 -5.82 10.31
C PHE A 12 -0.31 -5.51 11.82
N SER A 13 -1.03 -4.47 12.21
CA SER A 13 -1.15 -4.10 13.63
C SER A 13 -2.08 -5.00 14.42
N LYS A 14 -2.84 -5.87 13.70
CA LYS A 14 -3.71 -6.93 14.23
C LYS A 14 -3.77 -8.07 13.22
N ASN A 15 -4.53 -9.13 13.53
CA ASN A 15 -4.79 -10.20 12.55
C ASN A 15 -5.56 -9.64 11.36
N SER A 16 -4.98 -9.78 10.16
CA SER A 16 -5.52 -9.24 8.90
C SER A 16 -6.84 -9.88 8.45
N ASN A 17 -7.19 -11.06 8.99
CA ASN A 17 -8.40 -11.80 8.67
C ASN A 17 -9.48 -11.72 9.75
N GLN A 18 -9.36 -10.78 10.70
CA GLN A 18 -10.31 -10.60 11.79
C GLN A 18 -10.76 -9.15 11.89
N TRP A 19 -12.06 -8.95 12.13
CA TRP A 19 -12.65 -7.63 12.34
C TRP A 19 -12.24 -7.00 13.66
N LYS A 20 -12.30 -7.79 14.73
CA LYS A 20 -12.00 -7.32 16.08
C LYS A 20 -10.50 -7.35 16.38
N ALA A 21 -10.04 -6.37 17.09
CA ALA A 21 -8.70 -6.33 17.67
C ALA A 21 -8.82 -6.11 19.17
N LYS A 22 -7.92 -6.72 19.94
CA LYS A 22 -7.75 -6.32 21.36
C LYS A 22 -7.08 -4.96 21.39
N PRO A 23 -7.45 -4.07 22.34
CA PRO A 23 -6.71 -2.83 22.53
C PRO A 23 -5.23 -3.10 22.74
N LEU A 24 -4.37 -2.22 22.22
CA LEU A 24 -2.94 -2.26 22.54
C LEU A 24 -2.75 -1.90 24.01
N THR A 25 -2.03 -2.75 24.71
CA THR A 25 -1.65 -2.46 26.10
C THR A 25 -0.40 -1.57 26.13
N SER A 26 -0.24 -0.78 27.22
CA SER A 26 0.98 0.01 27.42
C SER A 26 2.26 -0.85 27.37
N ALA A 27 2.19 -2.09 27.88
CA ALA A 27 3.31 -3.03 27.83
C ALA A 27 3.65 -3.46 26.38
N GLU A 28 2.65 -3.65 25.51
CA GLU A 28 2.89 -3.97 24.09
C GLU A 28 3.50 -2.80 23.34
N MET A 29 2.98 -1.58 23.57
CA MET A 29 3.54 -0.36 22.97
C MET A 29 4.98 -0.13 23.42
N SER A 30 5.28 -0.30 24.72
CA SER A 30 6.64 -0.16 25.26
C SER A 30 7.61 -1.19 24.67
N ARG A 31 7.17 -2.45 24.53
CA ARG A 31 7.99 -3.49 23.89
C ARG A 31 8.26 -3.19 22.41
N PHE A 32 7.26 -2.71 21.70
CA PHE A 32 7.41 -2.32 20.28
C PHE A 32 8.41 -1.17 20.14
N LYS A 33 8.27 -0.12 20.95
CA LYS A 33 9.17 1.02 20.97
C LYS A 33 10.62 0.59 21.29
N LYS A 34 10.81 -0.23 22.31
CA LYS A 34 12.12 -0.77 22.67
C LYS A 34 12.73 -1.57 21.53
N ALA A 35 11.98 -2.47 20.90
CA ALA A 35 12.47 -3.25 19.76
C ALA A 35 12.85 -2.37 18.56
N ARG A 36 12.13 -1.27 18.33
CA ARG A 36 12.45 -0.27 17.32
C ARG A 36 13.76 0.48 17.64
N GLU A 37 13.98 0.82 18.91
CA GLU A 37 15.21 1.49 19.37
C GLU A 37 16.44 0.57 19.33
N GLU A 38 16.24 -0.74 19.61
CA GLU A 38 17.32 -1.75 19.60
C GLU A 38 17.73 -2.22 18.20
N THR A 39 16.95 -1.84 17.15
CA THR A 39 17.24 -2.21 15.78
C THR A 39 17.35 -0.98 14.88
N THR A 40 18.02 -1.13 13.75
CA THR A 40 18.06 -0.09 12.70
C THR A 40 16.80 -0.10 11.82
N VAL A 41 15.95 -1.11 11.97
CA VAL A 41 14.77 -1.32 11.14
C VAL A 41 13.66 -0.35 11.54
N GLN A 42 13.11 0.39 10.57
CA GLN A 42 12.02 1.30 10.82
C GLN A 42 10.68 0.70 10.34
N PRO A 43 9.69 0.49 11.21
CA PRO A 43 8.32 0.17 10.81
C PRO A 43 7.69 1.43 10.21
N MET A 44 7.60 1.49 8.89
CA MET A 44 7.10 2.67 8.18
C MET A 44 5.64 2.56 7.81
N MET A 45 5.10 1.34 7.73
CA MET A 45 3.74 1.10 7.26
C MET A 45 3.02 0.06 8.12
N VAL A 46 1.73 0.31 8.35
CA VAL A 46 0.73 -0.69 8.70
C VAL A 46 -0.08 -0.97 7.45
N HIS A 47 -0.32 -2.22 7.08
CA HIS A 47 -1.33 -2.56 6.09
C HIS A 47 -2.67 -2.83 6.79
N SER A 48 -3.76 -2.30 6.24
CA SER A 48 -5.10 -2.53 6.75
C SER A 48 -5.54 -3.99 6.53
N ALA A 49 -6.50 -4.45 7.33
CA ALA A 49 -7.06 -5.79 7.14
C ALA A 49 -7.78 -5.92 5.79
N TYR A 50 -7.62 -7.07 5.13
CA TYR A 50 -8.23 -7.38 3.83
C TYR A 50 -9.77 -7.37 3.83
N LEU A 51 -10.39 -7.44 5.02
CA LEU A 51 -11.84 -7.42 5.17
C LEU A 51 -12.46 -6.03 4.96
N ILE A 52 -11.67 -4.96 5.05
CA ILE A 52 -12.13 -3.59 4.95
C ILE A 52 -12.53 -3.27 3.51
N ASN A 53 -13.77 -2.80 3.33
CA ASN A 53 -14.30 -2.36 2.06
C ASN A 53 -15.04 -1.03 2.24
N LEU A 54 -14.34 0.08 2.02
CA LEU A 54 -14.93 1.42 2.13
C LEU A 54 -15.82 1.78 0.92
N CYS A 55 -15.72 1.01 -0.18
CA CYS A 55 -16.52 1.19 -1.39
C CYS A 55 -17.86 0.46 -1.33
N SER A 56 -18.16 -0.26 -0.25
CA SER A 56 -19.39 -1.08 -0.15
C SER A 56 -20.66 -0.24 -0.28
N PRO A 57 -21.62 -0.66 -1.13
CA PRO A 57 -22.95 -0.04 -1.19
C PRO A 57 -23.84 -0.43 0.00
N ARG A 58 -23.48 -1.49 0.72
CA ARG A 58 -24.25 -1.98 1.87
C ARG A 58 -23.84 -1.20 3.11
N SER A 59 -24.79 -0.46 3.68
CA SER A 59 -24.52 0.44 4.82
C SER A 59 -23.92 -0.26 6.03
N GLU A 60 -24.35 -1.48 6.35
CA GLU A 60 -23.82 -2.27 7.47
C GLU A 60 -22.35 -2.63 7.26
N ASP A 61 -21.99 -3.12 6.06
CA ASP A 61 -20.59 -3.44 5.73
C ASP A 61 -19.70 -2.21 5.68
N TRP A 62 -20.24 -1.10 5.16
CA TRP A 62 -19.55 0.18 5.10
C TRP A 62 -19.26 0.74 6.51
N GLU A 63 -20.25 0.74 7.41
CA GLU A 63 -20.06 1.16 8.80
C GLU A 63 -19.05 0.28 9.51
N LYS A 64 -19.17 -1.04 9.37
CA LYS A 64 -18.26 -2.00 9.95
C LYS A 64 -16.82 -1.83 9.44
N SER A 65 -16.66 -1.59 8.14
CA SER A 65 -15.34 -1.33 7.52
C SER A 65 -14.76 -0.01 8.00
N THR A 66 -15.59 1.04 8.09
CA THR A 66 -15.16 2.35 8.60
C THR A 66 -14.69 2.27 10.05
N GLU A 67 -15.44 1.54 10.91
CA GLU A 67 -15.05 1.37 12.31
C GLU A 67 -13.79 0.50 12.46
N ALA A 68 -13.64 -0.54 11.64
CA ALA A 68 -12.43 -1.37 11.63
C ALA A 68 -11.20 -0.55 11.23
N LEU A 69 -11.32 0.31 10.21
CA LEU A 69 -10.22 1.19 9.81
C LEU A 69 -9.89 2.23 10.89
N TYR A 70 -10.91 2.79 11.57
CA TYR A 70 -10.68 3.68 12.70
C TYR A 70 -9.78 3.03 13.77
N ILE A 71 -10.08 1.79 14.16
CA ILE A 71 -9.28 1.04 15.14
C ILE A 71 -7.84 0.85 14.64
N GLU A 72 -7.65 0.60 13.34
CA GLU A 72 -6.31 0.44 12.77
C GLU A 72 -5.54 1.76 12.70
N MET A 73 -6.23 2.89 12.47
CA MET A 73 -5.63 4.22 12.57
C MET A 73 -5.17 4.54 14.00
N GLU A 74 -6.01 4.27 15.01
CA GLU A 74 -5.63 4.44 16.43
C GLU A 74 -4.38 3.59 16.76
N ARG A 75 -4.32 2.36 16.25
CA ARG A 75 -3.17 1.47 16.49
C ARG A 75 -1.90 1.96 15.78
N ALA A 76 -2.00 2.43 14.55
CA ALA A 76 -0.88 2.99 13.81
C ALA A 76 -0.32 4.25 14.51
N GLU A 77 -1.21 5.16 14.94
CA GLU A 77 -0.84 6.35 15.68
C GLU A 77 -0.17 6.00 17.03
N ALA A 78 -0.75 5.08 17.81
CA ALA A 78 -0.21 4.64 19.09
C ALA A 78 1.17 3.95 18.98
N LEU A 79 1.47 3.32 17.84
CA LEU A 79 2.75 2.71 17.52
C LEU A 79 3.72 3.71 16.84
N GLU A 80 3.29 4.95 16.64
CA GLU A 80 4.06 5.99 15.93
C GLU A 80 4.50 5.54 14.52
N ILE A 81 3.66 4.78 13.82
CA ILE A 81 3.90 4.35 12.45
C ILE A 81 3.30 5.38 11.49
N PRO A 82 4.08 5.98 10.58
CA PRO A 82 3.65 7.14 9.82
C PRO A 82 2.59 6.87 8.76
N TYR A 83 2.48 5.62 8.26
CA TYR A 83 1.59 5.29 7.15
C TYR A 83 0.70 4.09 7.45
N LEU A 84 -0.56 4.17 7.00
CA LEU A 84 -1.49 3.05 6.95
C LEU A 84 -1.92 2.85 5.50
N VAL A 85 -1.51 1.74 4.89
CA VAL A 85 -1.84 1.37 3.51
C VAL A 85 -3.22 0.73 3.47
N LEU A 86 -4.03 1.10 2.49
CA LEU A 86 -5.42 0.71 2.36
C LEU A 86 -5.79 0.44 0.89
N HIS A 87 -6.34 -0.73 0.61
CA HIS A 87 -7.15 -0.94 -0.60
C HIS A 87 -8.49 -0.23 -0.41
N PRO A 88 -8.97 0.64 -1.31
CA PRO A 88 -10.23 1.35 -1.15
C PRO A 88 -11.43 0.42 -0.96
N GLY A 89 -11.38 -0.74 -1.61
CA GLY A 89 -12.43 -1.75 -1.58
C GLY A 89 -13.08 -1.98 -2.94
N ALA A 90 -14.24 -2.64 -2.93
CA ALA A 90 -14.97 -3.06 -4.12
C ALA A 90 -16.39 -2.50 -4.12
N HIS A 91 -16.85 -1.99 -5.27
CA HIS A 91 -18.18 -1.36 -5.43
C HIS A 91 -19.33 -2.37 -5.60
N LEU A 92 -19.05 -3.67 -5.65
CA LEU A 92 -20.03 -4.77 -5.66
C LEU A 92 -21.19 -4.61 -6.68
N GLY A 93 -20.88 -4.04 -7.85
CA GLY A 93 -21.83 -3.88 -8.94
C GLY A 93 -22.49 -2.50 -9.06
N THR A 94 -22.32 -1.58 -8.10
CA THR A 94 -22.93 -0.24 -8.15
C THR A 94 -22.15 0.77 -9.01
N GLY A 95 -21.00 0.37 -9.54
CA GLY A 95 -20.13 1.20 -10.36
C GLY A 95 -19.06 1.94 -9.57
N ALA A 96 -17.93 2.20 -10.25
CA ALA A 96 -16.75 2.80 -9.64
C ALA A 96 -17.04 4.17 -9.01
N ALA A 97 -17.82 5.03 -9.67
CA ALA A 97 -18.15 6.35 -9.14
C ALA A 97 -18.88 6.30 -7.78
N ALA A 98 -19.82 5.35 -7.62
CA ALA A 98 -20.51 5.14 -6.34
C ALA A 98 -19.52 4.63 -5.26
N GLY A 99 -18.65 3.67 -5.61
CA GLY A 99 -17.61 3.18 -4.70
C GLY A 99 -16.65 4.26 -4.25
N ILE A 100 -16.18 5.10 -5.18
CA ILE A 100 -15.30 6.25 -4.92
C ILE A 100 -15.96 7.21 -3.92
N ALA A 101 -17.23 7.57 -4.15
CA ALA A 101 -17.95 8.46 -3.25
C ALA A 101 -18.11 7.87 -1.83
N GLN A 102 -18.36 6.56 -1.72
CA GLN A 102 -18.42 5.88 -0.42
C GLN A 102 -17.07 5.84 0.29
N ALA A 103 -15.98 5.54 -0.42
CA ALA A 103 -14.64 5.57 0.15
C ALA A 103 -14.27 6.97 0.66
N ALA A 104 -14.48 7.99 -0.15
CA ALA A 104 -14.21 9.38 0.24
C ALA A 104 -15.06 9.83 1.45
N LYS A 105 -16.33 9.42 1.51
CA LYS A 105 -17.21 9.68 2.66
C LYS A 105 -16.66 9.05 3.95
N ALA A 106 -16.19 7.79 3.89
CA ALA A 106 -15.59 7.10 5.03
C ALA A 106 -14.30 7.79 5.49
N LEU A 107 -13.41 8.11 4.55
CA LEU A 107 -12.13 8.77 4.83
C LEU A 107 -12.31 10.16 5.45
N ASN A 108 -13.21 10.97 4.91
CA ASN A 108 -13.54 12.28 5.50
C ASN A 108 -14.12 12.16 6.93
N ARG A 109 -14.97 11.16 7.16
CA ARG A 109 -15.50 10.87 8.52
C ARG A 109 -14.39 10.46 9.49
N LEU A 110 -13.47 9.62 9.02
CA LEU A 110 -12.33 9.16 9.81
C LEU A 110 -11.37 10.29 10.12
N HIS A 111 -11.05 11.16 9.17
CA HIS A 111 -10.22 12.34 9.40
C HIS A 111 -10.84 13.24 10.49
N GLY A 112 -12.13 13.50 10.43
CA GLY A 112 -12.81 14.27 11.48
C GLY A 112 -12.76 13.61 12.88
N ARG A 113 -12.82 12.27 12.95
CA ARG A 113 -12.72 11.52 14.21
C ARG A 113 -11.30 11.45 14.77
N THR A 114 -10.30 11.61 13.92
CA THR A 114 -8.87 11.46 14.23
C THR A 114 -8.11 12.78 14.05
N ALA A 115 -8.77 13.89 14.37
CA ALA A 115 -8.13 15.20 14.33
C ALA A 115 -6.86 15.20 15.20
N GLY A 116 -5.75 15.70 14.65
CA GLY A 116 -4.46 15.74 15.35
C GLY A 116 -3.59 14.48 15.20
N PHE A 117 -4.07 13.39 14.58
CA PHE A 117 -3.21 12.25 14.26
C PHE A 117 -2.15 12.66 13.24
N LYS A 118 -0.93 12.14 13.44
CA LYS A 118 0.22 12.40 12.56
C LYS A 118 0.32 11.40 11.41
N MET A 119 -0.20 10.19 11.63
CA MET A 119 -0.20 9.16 10.61
C MET A 119 -1.06 9.57 9.40
N LYS A 120 -0.69 9.07 8.23
CA LYS A 120 -1.43 9.28 6.96
C LYS A 120 -1.93 7.96 6.42
N ILE A 121 -3.08 8.00 5.75
CA ILE A 121 -3.57 6.87 4.99
C ILE A 121 -2.96 6.92 3.58
N LEU A 122 -2.48 5.80 3.09
CA LEU A 122 -2.03 5.63 1.71
C LEU A 122 -3.05 4.77 0.95
N ILE A 123 -3.68 5.37 -0.04
CA ILE A 123 -4.51 4.62 -0.98
C ILE A 123 -3.59 3.80 -1.86
N GLU A 124 -3.76 2.49 -1.85
CA GLU A 124 -2.98 1.62 -2.70
C GLU A 124 -3.61 1.51 -4.08
N LEU A 125 -2.76 1.61 -5.11
CA LEU A 125 -3.12 1.24 -6.48
C LEU A 125 -3.38 -0.26 -6.52
N THR A 126 -4.57 -0.68 -6.94
CA THR A 126 -5.01 -2.08 -6.90
C THR A 126 -4.91 -2.77 -8.26
N ALA A 127 -4.89 -4.09 -8.27
CA ALA A 127 -4.89 -4.88 -9.51
C ALA A 127 -6.21 -4.80 -10.31
N GLY A 128 -7.30 -4.30 -9.71
CA GLY A 128 -8.62 -4.25 -10.35
C GLY A 128 -9.34 -5.59 -10.36
N GLN A 129 -9.03 -6.49 -9.43
CA GLN A 129 -9.70 -7.79 -9.33
C GLN A 129 -11.18 -7.62 -9.00
N GLY A 130 -12.05 -8.26 -9.77
CA GLY A 130 -13.50 -8.19 -9.58
C GLY A 130 -14.03 -6.77 -9.80
N THR A 131 -14.56 -6.16 -8.74
CA THR A 131 -15.12 -4.80 -8.74
C THR A 131 -14.31 -3.84 -7.84
N CYS A 132 -13.03 -4.14 -7.62
CA CYS A 132 -12.13 -3.29 -6.83
C CYS A 132 -11.91 -1.94 -7.50
N VAL A 133 -11.96 -0.89 -6.68
CA VAL A 133 -11.65 0.50 -7.02
C VAL A 133 -10.16 0.77 -6.79
N GLY A 134 -9.59 1.69 -7.56
CA GLY A 134 -8.20 2.11 -7.40
C GLY A 134 -7.22 1.44 -8.37
N HIS A 135 -7.73 0.73 -9.39
CA HIS A 135 -6.89 0.13 -10.41
C HIS A 135 -6.57 1.09 -11.58
N ARG A 136 -7.34 2.17 -11.71
CA ARG A 136 -7.05 3.26 -12.64
C ARG A 136 -6.56 4.47 -11.86
N PHE A 137 -5.61 5.18 -12.42
CA PHE A 137 -5.07 6.39 -11.79
C PHE A 137 -6.17 7.45 -11.58
N GLU A 138 -7.12 7.56 -12.52
CA GLU A 138 -8.25 8.47 -12.42
C GLU A 138 -9.19 8.14 -11.25
N GLU A 139 -9.33 6.86 -10.90
CA GLU A 139 -10.15 6.45 -9.75
C GLU A 139 -9.53 6.90 -8.43
N VAL A 140 -8.20 6.74 -8.31
CA VAL A 140 -7.46 7.24 -7.13
C VAL A 140 -7.49 8.77 -7.10
N ARG A 141 -7.28 9.44 -8.24
CA ARG A 141 -7.42 10.90 -8.35
C ARG A 141 -8.79 11.36 -7.88
N ALA A 142 -9.87 10.71 -8.34
CA ALA A 142 -11.23 11.04 -7.95
C ALA A 142 -11.49 10.85 -6.44
N ILE A 143 -10.86 9.86 -5.79
CA ILE A 143 -10.92 9.77 -4.32
C ILE A 143 -10.23 10.97 -3.69
N LEU A 144 -8.99 11.29 -4.11
CA LEU A 144 -8.20 12.40 -3.55
C LEU A 144 -8.94 13.74 -3.68
N ASP A 145 -9.61 13.98 -4.81
CA ASP A 145 -10.37 15.21 -5.07
C ASP A 145 -11.57 15.42 -4.14
N LEU A 146 -12.10 14.34 -3.58
CA LEU A 146 -13.24 14.38 -2.66
C LEU A 146 -12.82 14.51 -1.18
N ILE A 147 -11.51 14.48 -0.89
CA ILE A 147 -11.00 14.56 0.48
C ILE A 147 -10.84 16.00 0.93
N ARG A 148 -11.32 16.29 2.14
CA ARG A 148 -11.27 17.63 2.73
C ARG A 148 -9.90 18.01 3.32
N GLU A 149 -9.14 17.01 3.77
CA GLU A 149 -7.80 17.13 4.36
C GLU A 149 -6.80 16.32 3.50
N PRO A 150 -6.49 16.75 2.25
CA PRO A 150 -5.71 15.96 1.31
C PRO A 150 -4.27 15.71 1.77
N GLU A 151 -3.73 16.56 2.65
CA GLU A 151 -2.39 16.40 3.25
C GLU A 151 -2.28 15.16 4.14
N ARG A 152 -3.41 14.59 4.59
CA ARG A 152 -3.49 13.37 5.39
C ARG A 152 -3.61 12.09 4.56
N LEU A 153 -3.64 12.24 3.23
CA LEU A 153 -3.60 11.13 2.31
C LEU A 153 -2.30 11.11 1.51
N GLY A 154 -2.01 9.95 0.97
CA GLY A 154 -1.00 9.71 -0.05
C GLY A 154 -1.37 8.46 -0.84
N VAL A 155 -0.45 8.00 -1.66
CA VAL A 155 -0.62 6.82 -2.51
C VAL A 155 0.51 5.83 -2.25
N CYS A 156 0.16 4.55 -2.19
CA CYS A 156 1.09 3.44 -2.26
C CYS A 156 1.05 2.87 -3.67
N PHE A 157 2.22 2.76 -4.31
CA PHE A 157 2.35 2.20 -5.64
C PHE A 157 2.82 0.74 -5.52
N ASP A 158 1.94 -0.21 -5.86
CA ASP A 158 2.32 -1.62 -5.98
C ASP A 158 2.64 -1.96 -7.44
N THR A 159 3.86 -2.45 -7.68
CA THR A 159 4.34 -2.77 -9.04
C THR A 159 3.56 -3.92 -9.69
N CYS A 160 3.20 -4.95 -8.94
CA CYS A 160 2.38 -6.05 -9.43
C CYS A 160 0.96 -5.58 -9.76
N HIS A 161 0.35 -4.77 -8.90
CA HIS A 161 -1.02 -4.28 -9.10
C HIS A 161 -1.13 -3.38 -10.32
N VAL A 162 -0.21 -2.45 -10.48
CA VAL A 162 -0.17 -1.55 -11.64
C VAL A 162 -0.02 -2.34 -12.93
N PHE A 163 0.88 -3.31 -12.97
CA PHE A 163 1.04 -4.21 -14.11
C PHE A 163 -0.21 -5.05 -14.38
N ALA A 164 -0.79 -5.64 -13.34
CA ALA A 164 -2.03 -6.41 -13.47
C ALA A 164 -3.23 -5.55 -13.89
N ALA A 165 -3.24 -4.26 -13.57
CA ALA A 165 -4.25 -3.30 -14.02
C ALA A 165 -4.11 -2.91 -15.50
N GLY A 166 -2.93 -3.17 -16.12
CA GLY A 166 -2.71 -2.94 -17.55
C GLY A 166 -1.67 -1.87 -17.87
N TYR A 167 -0.99 -1.31 -16.88
CA TYR A 167 0.10 -0.37 -17.09
C TYR A 167 1.41 -1.12 -17.33
N ASP A 168 1.93 -1.06 -18.54
CA ASP A 168 3.11 -1.83 -18.93
C ASP A 168 4.42 -1.14 -18.53
N ILE A 169 4.97 -1.55 -17.41
CA ILE A 169 6.23 -1.04 -16.87
C ILE A 169 7.44 -1.93 -17.19
N ARG A 170 7.32 -2.93 -18.07
CA ARG A 170 8.37 -3.94 -18.32
C ARG A 170 9.64 -3.40 -18.95
N THR A 171 9.53 -2.31 -19.70
CA THR A 171 10.66 -1.66 -20.36
C THR A 171 10.87 -0.26 -19.79
N ARG A 172 12.07 0.29 -19.97
CA ARG A 172 12.39 1.67 -19.56
C ARG A 172 11.44 2.70 -20.17
N ASP A 173 11.12 2.53 -21.45
CA ASP A 173 10.20 3.46 -22.13
C ASP A 173 8.78 3.33 -21.56
N GLY A 174 8.27 2.10 -21.42
CA GLY A 174 6.96 1.86 -20.79
C GLY A 174 6.90 2.37 -19.34
N TYR A 175 7.95 2.15 -18.55
CA TYR A 175 8.07 2.71 -17.20
C TYR A 175 7.96 4.24 -17.22
N ASN A 176 8.69 4.91 -18.11
CA ASN A 176 8.66 6.36 -18.23
C ASN A 176 7.28 6.90 -18.67
N GLU A 177 6.62 6.21 -19.59
CA GLU A 177 5.26 6.54 -20.04
C GLU A 177 4.26 6.43 -18.88
N VAL A 178 4.29 5.33 -18.15
CA VAL A 178 3.41 5.09 -16.99
C VAL A 178 3.68 6.11 -15.88
N MET A 179 4.94 6.39 -15.56
CA MET A 179 5.27 7.41 -14.57
C MET A 179 4.84 8.83 -15.01
N SER A 180 4.90 9.13 -16.30
CA SER A 180 4.41 10.39 -16.85
C SER A 180 2.89 10.51 -16.79
N GLU A 181 2.17 9.41 -17.05
CA GLU A 181 0.71 9.35 -16.89
C GLU A 181 0.31 9.50 -15.42
N LEU A 182 0.99 8.81 -14.52
CA LEU A 182 0.79 8.91 -13.08
C LEU A 182 1.00 10.34 -12.58
N ASP A 183 2.05 11.03 -13.05
CA ASP A 183 2.33 12.42 -12.67
C ASP A 183 1.22 13.36 -13.14
N ARG A 184 0.77 13.23 -14.38
CA ARG A 184 -0.31 14.07 -14.93
C ARG A 184 -1.65 13.84 -14.22
N THR A 185 -1.91 12.61 -13.76
CA THR A 185 -3.22 12.23 -13.19
C THR A 185 -3.27 12.43 -11.69
N ILE A 186 -2.32 11.87 -10.97
CA ILE A 186 -2.28 11.87 -9.50
C ILE A 186 -1.26 12.88 -8.97
N GLY A 187 -0.11 12.99 -9.65
CA GLY A 187 1.07 13.70 -9.21
C GLY A 187 2.04 12.79 -8.44
N LEU A 188 3.29 12.71 -8.89
CA LEU A 188 4.31 11.84 -8.26
C LEU A 188 4.56 12.19 -6.79
N ARG A 189 4.32 13.44 -6.39
CA ARG A 189 4.44 13.88 -5.00
C ARG A 189 3.43 13.22 -4.05
N GLN A 190 2.37 12.59 -4.57
CA GLN A 190 1.42 11.84 -3.75
C GLN A 190 1.95 10.46 -3.40
N ILE A 191 2.94 9.93 -4.11
CA ILE A 191 3.55 8.63 -3.81
C ILE A 191 4.36 8.74 -2.52
N ARG A 192 4.00 7.93 -1.53
CA ARG A 192 4.63 7.91 -0.19
C ARG A 192 5.21 6.56 0.18
N ALA A 193 4.87 5.52 -0.57
CA ALA A 193 5.38 4.18 -0.37
C ALA A 193 5.30 3.36 -1.67
N PHE A 194 6.13 2.33 -1.75
CA PHE A 194 6.05 1.32 -2.80
C PHE A 194 5.94 -0.08 -2.19
N HIS A 195 5.12 -0.90 -2.82
CA HIS A 195 5.22 -2.35 -2.73
C HIS A 195 5.95 -2.86 -3.97
N LEU A 196 7.07 -3.54 -3.77
CA LEU A 196 7.90 -4.08 -4.84
C LEU A 196 7.61 -5.58 -4.98
N ASN A 197 6.79 -5.91 -5.95
CA ASN A 197 6.35 -7.27 -6.22
C ASN A 197 6.40 -7.53 -7.72
N ASP A 198 6.97 -8.67 -8.16
CA ASP A 198 6.75 -9.12 -9.52
C ASP A 198 5.37 -9.78 -9.63
N CYS A 199 4.87 -10.00 -10.83
CA CYS A 199 3.53 -10.52 -11.07
C CYS A 199 3.58 -11.91 -11.69
N LYS A 200 2.85 -12.87 -11.11
CA LYS A 200 2.70 -14.23 -11.67
C LYS A 200 1.91 -14.27 -12.97
N LYS A 201 1.07 -13.27 -13.20
CA LYS A 201 0.09 -13.23 -14.29
C LYS A 201 0.49 -12.20 -15.34
N ASP A 202 -0.12 -12.31 -16.52
CA ASP A 202 0.19 -11.45 -17.64
C ASP A 202 -0.38 -10.02 -17.44
N LEU A 203 0.14 -9.08 -18.22
CA LEU A 203 -0.30 -7.68 -18.25
C LEU A 203 -1.83 -7.58 -18.41
N GLY A 204 -2.45 -6.74 -17.60
CA GLY A 204 -3.89 -6.47 -17.66
C GLY A 204 -4.79 -7.62 -17.20
N CYS A 205 -4.24 -8.63 -16.55
CA CYS A 205 -4.99 -9.81 -16.09
C CYS A 205 -6.01 -9.50 -14.99
N ARG A 206 -5.87 -8.38 -14.29
CA ARG A 206 -6.68 -7.98 -13.11
C ARG A 206 -6.73 -9.04 -12.01
N VAL A 207 -5.59 -9.67 -11.75
CA VAL A 207 -5.45 -10.67 -10.69
C VAL A 207 -4.25 -10.34 -9.83
N ASP A 208 -4.50 -10.14 -8.55
CA ASP A 208 -3.46 -9.90 -7.56
C ASP A 208 -2.75 -11.22 -7.21
N ARG A 209 -1.56 -11.43 -7.77
CA ARG A 209 -0.70 -12.61 -7.53
C ARG A 209 0.76 -12.23 -7.64
N HIS A 210 1.34 -11.98 -6.47
CA HIS A 210 2.75 -11.59 -6.33
C HIS A 210 3.71 -12.72 -6.66
N GLU A 211 4.88 -12.37 -7.21
CA GLU A 211 6.00 -13.24 -7.48
C GLU A 211 7.30 -12.60 -6.98
N HIS A 212 8.36 -13.38 -6.87
CA HIS A 212 9.70 -12.90 -6.53
C HIS A 212 10.24 -11.98 -7.62
N ILE A 213 11.04 -11.01 -7.21
CA ILE A 213 11.60 -9.97 -8.10
C ILE A 213 12.35 -10.62 -9.27
N GLY A 214 11.90 -10.29 -10.48
CA GLY A 214 12.47 -10.78 -11.73
C GLY A 214 12.15 -12.24 -12.08
N GLN A 215 11.25 -12.89 -11.35
CA GLN A 215 10.82 -14.27 -11.62
C GLN A 215 9.38 -14.36 -12.16
N GLY A 216 8.68 -13.25 -12.22
CA GLY A 216 7.35 -13.13 -12.80
C GLY A 216 7.36 -12.64 -14.24
N LYS A 217 6.24 -12.06 -14.64
CA LYS A 217 5.97 -11.57 -15.99
C LYS A 217 6.51 -10.18 -16.29
N MET A 218 6.92 -9.43 -15.26
CA MET A 218 7.52 -8.11 -15.44
C MET A 218 9.03 -8.18 -15.69
N GLY A 219 9.72 -9.16 -15.11
CA GLY A 219 11.16 -9.27 -15.19
C GLY A 219 11.88 -8.26 -14.28
N LYS A 220 13.14 -7.96 -14.59
CA LYS A 220 14.01 -7.17 -13.70
C LYS A 220 14.03 -5.66 -14.01
N GLU A 221 13.79 -5.30 -15.27
CA GLU A 221 13.98 -3.93 -15.75
C GLU A 221 13.14 -2.87 -15.02
N PRO A 222 11.83 -3.09 -14.70
CA PRO A 222 11.06 -2.10 -13.97
C PRO A 222 11.61 -1.82 -12.55
N PHE A 223 12.19 -2.84 -11.92
CA PHE A 223 12.82 -2.68 -10.59
C PHE A 223 14.15 -1.93 -10.69
N ASP A 224 14.96 -2.19 -11.73
CA ASP A 224 16.15 -1.42 -12.02
C ASP A 224 15.80 0.06 -12.27
N CYS A 225 14.80 0.32 -13.11
CA CYS A 225 14.32 1.68 -13.35
C CYS A 225 13.90 2.37 -12.05
N LEU A 226 13.08 1.72 -11.22
CA LEU A 226 12.55 2.30 -10.00
C LEU A 226 13.64 2.54 -8.93
N MET A 227 14.55 1.59 -8.75
CA MET A 227 15.64 1.71 -7.78
C MET A 227 16.63 2.84 -8.11
N ASN A 228 16.71 3.25 -9.38
CA ASN A 228 17.58 4.31 -9.88
C ASN A 228 16.83 5.61 -10.23
N ASP A 229 15.54 5.69 -9.93
CA ASP A 229 14.75 6.90 -10.18
C ASP A 229 14.92 7.92 -9.05
N PRO A 230 15.60 9.07 -9.29
CA PRO A 230 15.87 10.04 -8.24
C PRO A 230 14.61 10.70 -7.67
N ARG A 231 13.48 10.64 -8.38
CA ARG A 231 12.20 11.17 -7.90
C ARG A 231 11.68 10.46 -6.66
N PHE A 232 12.14 9.21 -6.44
CA PHE A 232 11.67 8.33 -5.37
C PHE A 232 12.73 8.01 -4.30
N TYR A 233 13.88 8.69 -4.33
CA TYR A 233 14.90 8.51 -3.30
C TYR A 233 14.33 8.92 -1.92
N GLY A 234 14.55 8.05 -0.93
CA GLY A 234 14.06 8.24 0.44
C GLY A 234 12.60 7.82 0.67
N ILE A 235 11.85 7.40 -0.37
CA ILE A 235 10.53 6.82 -0.20
C ILE A 235 10.67 5.36 0.26
N PRO A 236 9.95 4.92 1.31
CA PRO A 236 10.01 3.54 1.78
C PRO A 236 9.46 2.57 0.73
N MET A 237 10.18 1.46 0.54
CA MET A 237 9.83 0.39 -0.38
C MET A 237 9.85 -0.94 0.37
N VAL A 238 8.81 -1.74 0.26
CA VAL A 238 8.69 -3.04 0.94
C VAL A 238 8.32 -4.15 -0.03
N LEU A 239 8.63 -5.38 0.35
CA LEU A 239 8.29 -6.60 -0.36
C LEU A 239 7.05 -7.26 0.24
N GLU A 240 6.13 -7.71 -0.61
CA GLU A 240 5.03 -8.59 -0.25
C GLU A 240 5.08 -9.92 -1.02
N THR A 241 6.26 -10.25 -1.50
CA THR A 241 6.53 -11.48 -2.24
C THR A 241 6.26 -12.73 -1.38
N PRO A 242 5.96 -13.90 -1.97
CA PRO A 242 5.84 -15.15 -1.24
C PRO A 242 7.09 -15.41 -0.39
N LYS A 243 6.92 -15.91 0.83
CA LYS A 243 8.04 -16.12 1.75
C LYS A 243 7.90 -17.37 2.57
N GLY A 244 9.03 -18.04 2.78
CA GLY A 244 9.17 -19.12 3.72
C GLY A 244 9.37 -18.64 5.17
N LYS A 245 9.41 -19.58 6.10
CA LYS A 245 9.61 -19.27 7.53
C LYS A 245 11.03 -18.76 7.85
N ASP A 246 12.00 -19.12 7.01
CA ASP A 246 13.42 -18.76 7.17
C ASP A 246 13.80 -17.43 6.52
N LEU A 247 12.86 -16.77 5.86
CA LEU A 247 13.03 -15.48 5.17
C LEU A 247 14.14 -15.50 4.11
N LYS A 248 14.43 -16.67 3.54
CA LYS A 248 15.48 -16.84 2.54
C LYS A 248 15.14 -16.07 1.26
N GLU A 249 13.90 -16.15 0.84
CA GLU A 249 13.39 -15.46 -0.33
C GLU A 249 13.45 -13.94 -0.17
N ASP A 250 13.10 -13.42 1.01
CA ASP A 250 13.22 -11.98 1.31
C ASP A 250 14.68 -11.51 1.18
N LYS A 251 15.64 -12.27 1.70
CA LYS A 251 17.07 -11.95 1.60
C LYS A 251 17.54 -11.91 0.14
N ILE A 252 17.10 -12.86 -0.68
CA ILE A 252 17.44 -12.93 -2.10
C ILE A 252 16.85 -11.72 -2.85
N ASN A 253 15.57 -11.42 -2.64
CA ASN A 253 14.91 -10.27 -3.27
C ASN A 253 15.54 -8.94 -2.85
N LEU A 254 15.83 -8.74 -1.56
CA LEU A 254 16.51 -7.54 -1.06
C LEU A 254 17.92 -7.38 -1.63
N ALA A 255 18.69 -8.46 -1.71
CA ALA A 255 20.03 -8.43 -2.32
C ALA A 255 19.97 -8.06 -3.80
N LEU A 256 18.99 -8.61 -4.54
CA LEU A 256 18.77 -8.29 -5.94
C LEU A 256 18.42 -6.81 -6.14
N LEU A 257 17.46 -6.29 -5.37
CA LEU A 257 17.03 -4.88 -5.45
C LEU A 257 18.18 -3.92 -5.12
N ARG A 258 18.99 -4.23 -4.08
CA ARG A 258 20.16 -3.42 -3.74
C ARG A 258 21.22 -3.46 -4.82
N GLY A 259 21.35 -4.59 -5.52
CA GLY A 259 22.28 -4.75 -6.65
C GLY A 259 21.91 -3.92 -7.89
N PHE A 260 20.66 -3.44 -8.00
CA PHE A 260 20.27 -2.51 -9.08
C PHE A 260 20.70 -1.07 -8.82
N ARG A 261 20.91 -0.67 -7.56
CA ARG A 261 21.32 0.71 -7.28
C ARG A 261 22.69 0.98 -7.88
N ALA A 262 22.74 1.98 -8.76
CA ALA A 262 24.00 2.53 -9.22
C ALA A 262 24.80 3.07 -8.02
N THR A 263 26.06 2.67 -7.93
CA THR A 263 27.02 3.14 -6.92
C THR A 263 27.44 4.58 -7.20
#